data_d6ecbac1cb9876e0888699697daa1d11
#
_entry.id   d6ecbac1cb9876e0888699697daa1d11
#
_cell.length_a   1.000
_cell.length_b   1.000
_cell.length_c   1.000
_cell.angle_alpha   90.00
_cell.angle_beta   90.00
_cell.angle_gamma   90.00
#
_symmetry.space_group_name_H-M   'P 1'
#
loop_
_entity.id
_entity.type
_entity.pdbx_description
1 polymer ?
#
loop_
_entity_poly.entity_id
_entity_poly.type
_entity_poly.pdbx_seq_one_letter_code
_entity_poly.pdbx_strand_id
1 'polypeptide(L)'
;MYPSFTSCGLQAPESAYTGIHFFDKSQKRNVSKIGEELLKLESLCREIKEKFGYAVEQIEYGPGLDADYFSEWPAEAEKKLLKEAAYVLREFVQNYHVTIEMGRFFSACCGYYLTKVVDLKCCGGLRYAIVDGGSHQLHYDGQMMGMKVPPVCILQRRKETDNMGKNEFQEWAICGSLCTHNDLISRRVPFQNLQIGDILCFAYIGAYSVTEGMTTFLTRDIPPVVLYSQKTGLICMRKRMETVMLNGGCMTERGIYRE
;
A
#
# COMPACT_ATOMS: atom_id res chain seq x y z
N MET A 1 6.66 4.37 -26.34
CA MET A 1 7.98 4.71 -26.92
C MET A 1 8.99 4.19 -25.91
N TYR A 2 9.71 3.10 -26.23
CA TYR A 2 10.73 2.56 -25.32
C TYR A 2 11.94 3.48 -25.35
N PRO A 3 12.63 3.72 -24.22
CA PRO A 3 13.87 4.46 -24.26
C PRO A 3 14.84 3.71 -25.18
N SER A 4 15.40 4.44 -26.15
CA SER A 4 16.46 3.91 -26.97
C SER A 4 17.62 3.50 -26.06
N PHE A 5 18.05 2.25 -26.13
CA PHE A 5 19.28 1.80 -25.52
C PHE A 5 20.42 2.67 -26.05
N THR A 6 20.85 3.62 -25.28
CA THR A 6 22.02 4.40 -25.65
C THR A 6 23.24 3.53 -25.45
N SER A 7 24.02 3.33 -26.48
CA SER A 7 25.30 2.59 -26.49
C SER A 7 26.33 3.08 -25.46
N CYS A 8 26.04 4.19 -24.79
CA CYS A 8 26.94 4.86 -23.85
C CYS A 8 27.26 4.01 -22.59
N GLY A 9 26.32 3.17 -22.15
CA GLY A 9 26.55 2.35 -20.94
C GLY A 9 27.42 1.12 -21.16
N LEU A 10 27.43 0.55 -22.37
CA LEU A 10 28.19 -0.67 -22.69
C LEU A 10 29.67 -0.43 -22.99
N GLN A 11 30.10 0.83 -23.08
CA GLN A 11 31.48 1.21 -23.35
C GLN A 11 32.28 1.58 -22.09
N ALA A 12 31.68 1.56 -20.91
CA ALA A 12 32.39 1.85 -19.66
C ALA A 12 33.24 0.62 -19.26
N PRO A 13 34.56 0.71 -19.26
CA PRO A 13 35.43 -0.46 -19.03
C PRO A 13 35.40 -1.03 -17.62
N GLU A 14 34.69 -0.39 -16.70
CA GLU A 14 34.60 -0.77 -15.29
C GLU A 14 33.22 -1.24 -14.84
N SER A 15 32.19 -1.23 -15.70
CA SER A 15 30.85 -1.67 -15.35
C SER A 15 30.54 -3.07 -15.86
N ALA A 16 30.46 -4.03 -14.95
CA ALA A 16 29.93 -5.35 -15.26
C ALA A 16 28.42 -5.33 -15.17
N TYR A 17 27.73 -5.35 -16.31
CA TYR A 17 26.28 -5.55 -16.35
C TYR A 17 26.00 -7.03 -16.14
N THR A 18 25.21 -7.38 -15.13
CA THR A 18 24.85 -8.76 -14.81
C THR A 18 23.48 -9.16 -15.33
N GLY A 19 22.62 -8.18 -15.65
CA GLY A 19 21.28 -8.45 -16.11
C GLY A 19 20.48 -7.20 -16.47
N ILE A 20 19.19 -7.37 -16.62
CA ILE A 20 18.22 -6.28 -16.84
C ILE A 20 17.14 -6.31 -15.79
N HIS A 21 16.68 -5.12 -15.40
CA HIS A 21 15.50 -4.92 -14.56
C HIS A 21 14.33 -4.44 -15.42
N PHE A 22 13.15 -5.04 -15.20
CA PHE A 22 11.94 -4.64 -15.90
C PHE A 22 10.73 -4.59 -14.97
N PHE A 23 10.11 -3.42 -14.94
CA PHE A 23 8.84 -3.16 -14.28
C PHE A 23 8.02 -2.18 -15.14
N ASP A 24 6.77 -2.55 -15.48
CA ASP A 24 5.88 -1.69 -16.28
C ASP A 24 4.90 -0.95 -15.36
N LYS A 25 4.13 -1.70 -14.56
CA LYS A 25 3.15 -1.13 -13.62
C LYS A 25 2.71 -2.11 -12.55
N SER A 26 2.10 -1.60 -11.48
CA SER A 26 1.45 -2.37 -10.42
C SER A 26 -0.02 -2.68 -10.74
N GLN A 27 -0.68 -3.44 -9.85
CA GLN A 27 -2.12 -3.72 -9.82
C GLN A 27 -2.66 -4.39 -11.09
N LYS A 28 -1.93 -5.38 -11.61
CA LYS A 28 -2.35 -6.19 -12.76
C LYS A 28 -3.20 -7.37 -12.30
N ARG A 29 -4.45 -7.41 -12.77
CA ARG A 29 -5.41 -8.51 -12.55
C ARG A 29 -5.43 -9.52 -13.70
N ASN A 30 -4.84 -9.18 -14.83
CA ASN A 30 -4.84 -10.01 -16.03
C ASN A 30 -3.45 -10.57 -16.31
N VAL A 31 -3.33 -11.88 -16.15
CA VAL A 31 -2.09 -12.65 -16.35
C VAL A 31 -1.63 -12.65 -17.81
N SER A 32 -2.53 -12.44 -18.79
CA SER A 32 -2.14 -12.37 -20.20
C SER A 32 -1.15 -11.23 -20.47
N LYS A 33 -1.26 -10.11 -19.72
CA LYS A 33 -0.29 -8.99 -19.80
C LYS A 33 1.11 -9.37 -19.34
N ILE A 34 1.20 -10.26 -18.36
CA ILE A 34 2.49 -10.81 -17.92
C ILE A 34 3.12 -11.61 -19.07
N GLY A 35 2.34 -12.47 -19.74
CA GLY A 35 2.82 -13.21 -20.91
C GLY A 35 3.32 -12.30 -22.04
N GLU A 36 2.58 -11.22 -22.34
CA GLU A 36 3.01 -10.23 -23.33
C GLU A 36 4.32 -9.53 -22.96
N GLU A 37 4.50 -9.23 -21.67
CA GLU A 37 5.74 -8.61 -21.16
C GLU A 37 6.92 -9.56 -21.25
N LEU A 38 6.73 -10.84 -20.90
CA LEU A 38 7.79 -11.85 -21.01
C LEU A 38 8.23 -12.06 -22.45
N LEU A 39 7.30 -12.10 -23.41
CA LEU A 39 7.63 -12.17 -24.85
C LEU A 39 8.44 -10.95 -25.29
N LYS A 40 8.10 -9.75 -24.81
CA LYS A 40 8.88 -8.52 -25.10
C LYS A 40 10.28 -8.60 -24.49
N LEU A 41 10.40 -9.10 -23.26
CA LEU A 41 11.69 -9.29 -22.59
C LEU A 41 12.58 -10.27 -23.36
N GLU A 42 12.02 -11.41 -23.83
CA GLU A 42 12.75 -12.35 -24.65
C GLU A 42 13.24 -11.74 -25.97
N SER A 43 12.38 -10.95 -26.61
CA SER A 43 12.76 -10.22 -27.83
C SER A 43 13.89 -9.22 -27.57
N LEU A 44 13.80 -8.49 -26.44
CA LEU A 44 14.83 -7.54 -26.01
C LEU A 44 16.16 -8.23 -25.71
N CYS A 45 16.14 -9.36 -24.98
CA CYS A 45 17.35 -10.13 -24.68
C CYS A 45 18.03 -10.64 -25.95
N ARG A 46 17.24 -11.07 -26.94
CA ARG A 46 17.74 -11.49 -28.26
C ARG A 46 18.38 -10.33 -29.01
N GLU A 47 17.71 -9.18 -29.05
CA GLU A 47 18.23 -7.97 -29.69
C GLU A 47 19.55 -7.50 -29.06
N ILE A 48 19.66 -7.54 -27.73
CA ILE A 48 20.88 -7.20 -26.99
C ILE A 48 22.02 -8.15 -27.40
N LYS A 49 21.73 -9.44 -27.49
CA LYS A 49 22.72 -10.44 -27.89
C LYS A 49 23.19 -10.23 -29.33
N GLU A 50 22.25 -9.97 -30.24
CA GLU A 50 22.57 -9.76 -31.65
C GLU A 50 23.35 -8.47 -31.92
N LYS A 51 22.97 -7.36 -31.27
CA LYS A 51 23.59 -6.04 -31.53
C LYS A 51 24.90 -5.83 -30.76
N PHE A 52 25.00 -6.37 -29.53
CA PHE A 52 26.08 -6.05 -28.59
C PHE A 52 26.92 -7.27 -28.20
N GLY A 53 26.54 -8.48 -28.65
CA GLY A 53 27.23 -9.73 -28.27
C GLY A 53 27.04 -10.11 -26.79
N TYR A 54 26.17 -9.42 -26.05
CA TYR A 54 25.95 -9.65 -24.62
C TYR A 54 24.77 -10.60 -24.39
N ALA A 55 25.04 -11.73 -23.74
CA ALA A 55 24.01 -12.67 -23.33
C ALA A 55 23.45 -12.26 -21.96
N VAL A 56 22.17 -11.86 -21.92
CA VAL A 56 21.47 -11.56 -20.65
C VAL A 56 21.20 -12.87 -19.95
N GLU A 57 21.72 -13.04 -18.74
CA GLU A 57 21.54 -14.23 -17.91
C GLU A 57 20.58 -13.99 -16.74
N GLN A 58 20.59 -12.75 -16.19
CA GLN A 58 19.80 -12.37 -15.04
C GLN A 58 18.71 -11.37 -15.42
N ILE A 59 17.51 -11.60 -14.92
CA ILE A 59 16.37 -10.71 -15.10
C ILE A 59 15.71 -10.46 -13.76
N GLU A 60 15.66 -9.20 -13.36
CA GLU A 60 14.84 -8.74 -12.23
C GLU A 60 13.51 -8.24 -12.80
N TYR A 61 12.44 -8.96 -12.45
CA TYR A 61 11.11 -8.74 -13.05
C TYR A 61 10.05 -8.44 -12.01
N GLY A 62 9.39 -7.29 -12.16
CA GLY A 62 8.24 -6.90 -11.37
C GLY A 62 6.93 -7.21 -12.09
N PRO A 63 6.27 -8.36 -11.86
CA PRO A 63 4.99 -8.70 -12.51
C PRO A 63 3.86 -7.76 -12.12
N GLY A 64 3.98 -7.05 -10.99
CA GLY A 64 3.01 -6.06 -10.56
C GLY A 64 1.62 -6.63 -10.28
N LEU A 65 1.54 -7.83 -9.68
CA LEU A 65 0.27 -8.45 -9.33
C LEU A 65 -0.59 -7.58 -8.43
N ASP A 66 -1.90 -7.63 -8.66
CA ASP A 66 -2.90 -6.87 -7.90
C ASP A 66 -3.01 -7.37 -6.45
N ALA A 67 -2.96 -6.44 -5.50
CA ALA A 67 -3.43 -6.67 -4.14
C ALA A 67 -4.84 -6.07 -4.03
N ASP A 68 -5.85 -6.92 -3.87
CA ASP A 68 -7.24 -6.49 -3.86
C ASP A 68 -7.63 -5.89 -2.51
N TYR A 69 -7.45 -4.59 -2.37
CA TYR A 69 -7.73 -3.84 -1.14
C TYR A 69 -9.20 -3.71 -0.77
N PHE A 70 -10.13 -4.01 -1.69
CA PHE A 70 -11.53 -3.61 -1.52
C PHE A 70 -12.51 -4.78 -1.58
N SER A 71 -12.03 -6.00 -1.74
CA SER A 71 -12.86 -7.21 -1.61
C SER A 71 -12.89 -7.69 -0.17
N GLU A 72 -14.02 -8.26 0.24
CA GLU A 72 -14.18 -8.74 1.63
C GLU A 72 -13.19 -9.86 2.01
N TRP A 73 -12.87 -10.74 1.06
CA TRP A 73 -11.92 -11.85 1.29
C TRP A 73 -11.11 -12.16 0.03
N PRO A 74 -10.08 -11.36 -0.27
CA PRO A 74 -9.32 -11.50 -1.52
C PRO A 74 -8.43 -12.74 -1.59
N ALA A 75 -8.18 -13.44 -0.48
CA ALA A 75 -7.17 -14.50 -0.39
C ALA A 75 -7.30 -15.62 -1.46
N GLU A 76 -8.50 -16.04 -1.82
CA GLU A 76 -8.68 -17.08 -2.85
C GLU A 76 -8.44 -16.53 -4.26
N ALA A 77 -8.86 -15.29 -4.53
CA ALA A 77 -8.59 -14.60 -5.79
C ALA A 77 -7.09 -14.34 -5.97
N GLU A 78 -6.41 -13.91 -4.91
CA GLU A 78 -4.96 -13.69 -4.90
C GLU A 78 -4.19 -14.99 -5.11
N LYS A 79 -4.58 -16.10 -4.46
CA LYS A 79 -3.99 -17.43 -4.67
C LYS A 79 -4.17 -17.92 -6.11
N LYS A 80 -5.35 -17.69 -6.70
CA LYS A 80 -5.63 -18.03 -8.09
C LYS A 80 -4.73 -17.22 -9.02
N LEU A 81 -4.68 -15.90 -8.83
CA LEU A 81 -3.85 -15.00 -9.62
C LEU A 81 -2.36 -15.39 -9.54
N LEU A 82 -1.87 -15.72 -8.34
CA LEU A 82 -0.50 -16.18 -8.15
C LEU A 82 -0.20 -17.48 -8.88
N LYS A 83 -1.11 -18.45 -8.84
CA LYS A 83 -0.95 -19.74 -9.56
C LYS A 83 -0.91 -19.52 -11.07
N GLU A 84 -1.79 -18.67 -11.60
CA GLU A 84 -1.84 -18.35 -13.02
C GLU A 84 -0.56 -17.62 -13.46
N ALA A 85 -0.09 -16.65 -12.68
CA ALA A 85 1.19 -15.95 -12.94
C ALA A 85 2.38 -16.91 -12.89
N ALA A 86 2.44 -17.79 -11.91
CA ALA A 86 3.50 -18.80 -11.80
C ALA A 86 3.49 -19.78 -12.99
N TYR A 87 2.32 -20.10 -13.52
CA TYR A 87 2.21 -20.93 -14.72
C TYR A 87 2.80 -20.25 -15.95
N VAL A 88 2.48 -18.98 -16.17
CA VAL A 88 3.00 -18.19 -17.30
C VAL A 88 4.52 -17.96 -17.18
N LEU A 89 5.04 -17.79 -15.98
CA LEU A 89 6.48 -17.62 -15.73
C LEU A 89 7.30 -18.89 -15.92
N ARG A 90 6.67 -20.08 -15.90
CA ARG A 90 7.36 -21.38 -15.84
C ARG A 90 8.37 -21.61 -16.97
N GLU A 91 8.01 -21.28 -18.19
CA GLU A 91 8.92 -21.46 -19.35
C GLU A 91 10.03 -20.41 -19.34
N PHE A 92 9.70 -19.19 -19.01
CA PHE A 92 10.64 -18.08 -18.98
C PHE A 92 11.77 -18.31 -17.97
N VAL A 93 11.47 -18.81 -16.78
CA VAL A 93 12.48 -19.10 -15.73
C VAL A 93 13.39 -20.28 -16.05
N GLN A 94 13.11 -21.06 -17.11
CA GLN A 94 14.03 -22.09 -17.59
C GLN A 94 15.17 -21.53 -18.41
N ASN A 95 14.97 -20.36 -19.03
CA ASN A 95 15.92 -19.72 -19.93
C ASN A 95 16.75 -18.65 -19.25
N TYR A 96 16.27 -18.09 -18.13
CA TYR A 96 16.87 -16.95 -17.43
C TYR A 96 16.88 -17.15 -15.93
N HIS A 97 17.87 -16.58 -15.27
CA HIS A 97 17.89 -16.47 -13.81
C HIS A 97 16.99 -15.29 -13.40
N VAL A 98 15.76 -15.60 -12.93
CA VAL A 98 14.76 -14.58 -12.67
C VAL A 98 14.61 -14.28 -11.18
N THR A 99 14.76 -13.02 -10.81
CA THR A 99 14.38 -12.48 -9.51
C THR A 99 13.02 -11.79 -9.65
N ILE A 100 12.06 -12.12 -8.80
CA ILE A 100 10.71 -11.56 -8.82
C ILE A 100 10.56 -10.48 -7.74
N GLU A 101 10.12 -9.28 -8.14
CA GLU A 101 9.79 -8.18 -7.24
C GLU A 101 8.26 -8.03 -7.09
N MET A 102 7.72 -8.30 -5.89
CA MET A 102 6.28 -8.18 -5.60
C MET A 102 6.04 -7.64 -4.19
N GLY A 103 6.51 -6.43 -3.88
CA GLY A 103 6.39 -5.84 -2.55
C GLY A 103 4.93 -5.74 -2.07
N ARG A 104 4.07 -5.07 -2.83
CA ARG A 104 2.66 -4.83 -2.47
C ARG A 104 1.87 -6.13 -2.32
N PHE A 105 1.98 -7.03 -3.27
CA PHE A 105 1.24 -8.29 -3.29
C PHE A 105 1.55 -9.17 -2.06
N PHE A 106 2.82 -9.25 -1.65
CA PHE A 106 3.22 -10.09 -0.51
C PHE A 106 2.95 -9.45 0.85
N SER A 107 3.01 -8.11 0.95
CA SER A 107 2.99 -7.45 2.24
C SER A 107 1.66 -6.75 2.58
N ALA A 108 0.79 -6.46 1.60
CA ALA A 108 -0.44 -5.74 1.88
C ALA A 108 -1.30 -6.42 2.96
N CYS A 109 -1.50 -7.73 2.84
CA CYS A 109 -2.39 -8.50 3.72
C CYS A 109 -1.86 -8.67 5.16
N CYS A 110 -0.58 -8.40 5.45
CA CYS A 110 -0.01 -8.62 6.78
C CYS A 110 -0.20 -7.44 7.74
N GLY A 111 -0.74 -6.30 7.28
CA GLY A 111 -0.85 -5.09 8.08
C GLY A 111 -2.29 -4.71 8.43
N TYR A 112 -2.45 -4.17 9.64
CA TYR A 112 -3.70 -3.65 10.18
C TYR A 112 -3.47 -2.26 10.75
N TYR A 113 -4.42 -1.35 10.53
CA TYR A 113 -4.40 -0.02 11.10
C TYR A 113 -5.53 0.14 12.11
N LEU A 114 -5.18 0.55 13.32
CA LEU A 114 -6.11 0.74 14.41
C LEU A 114 -6.30 2.23 14.67
N THR A 115 -7.56 2.68 14.72
CA THR A 115 -7.89 4.07 15.03
C THR A 115 -9.18 4.12 15.86
N LYS A 116 -9.26 5.11 16.75
CA LYS A 116 -10.39 5.23 17.68
C LYS A 116 -11.39 6.28 17.18
N VAL A 117 -12.68 5.95 17.27
CA VAL A 117 -13.77 6.89 17.04
C VAL A 117 -13.78 7.92 18.17
N VAL A 118 -13.59 9.19 17.85
CA VAL A 118 -13.54 10.30 18.82
C VAL A 118 -14.79 11.16 18.81
N ASP A 119 -15.53 11.17 17.69
CA ASP A 119 -16.80 11.92 17.58
C ASP A 119 -17.73 11.27 16.56
N LEU A 120 -19.04 11.45 16.76
CA LEU A 120 -20.11 11.02 15.87
C LEU A 120 -21.08 12.17 15.65
N LYS A 121 -21.40 12.45 14.38
CA LYS A 121 -22.38 13.51 14.05
C LYS A 121 -23.25 13.12 12.87
N CYS A 122 -24.44 13.74 12.81
CA CYS A 122 -25.33 13.68 11.66
C CYS A 122 -25.47 15.07 11.06
N CYS A 123 -25.29 15.19 9.76
CA CYS A 123 -25.44 16.46 9.04
C CYS A 123 -25.99 16.19 7.65
N GLY A 124 -27.07 16.89 7.25
CA GLY A 124 -27.69 16.72 5.93
C GLY A 124 -28.15 15.28 5.63
N GLY A 125 -28.59 14.53 6.64
CA GLY A 125 -29.00 13.13 6.49
C GLY A 125 -27.85 12.12 6.41
N LEU A 126 -26.60 12.57 6.44
CA LEU A 126 -25.40 11.72 6.43
C LEU A 126 -24.85 11.57 7.85
N ARG A 127 -24.35 10.37 8.15
CA ARG A 127 -23.67 10.07 9.41
C ARG A 127 -22.16 10.11 9.21
N TYR A 128 -21.47 10.76 10.12
CA TYR A 128 -20.01 10.92 10.12
C TYR A 128 -19.44 10.37 11.41
N ALA A 129 -18.41 9.54 11.28
CA ALA A 129 -17.57 9.11 12.39
C ALA A 129 -16.18 9.74 12.21
N ILE A 130 -15.76 10.52 13.18
CA ILE A 130 -14.44 11.14 13.21
C ILE A 130 -13.51 10.22 14.01
N VAL A 131 -12.37 9.91 13.44
CA VAL A 131 -11.35 9.09 14.11
C VAL A 131 -10.13 9.91 14.50
N ASP A 132 -9.34 9.44 15.47
CA ASP A 132 -8.12 10.11 15.94
C ASP A 132 -6.96 10.05 14.95
N GLY A 133 -7.02 9.15 13.97
CA GLY A 133 -6.11 9.07 12.84
C GLY A 133 -6.60 9.83 11.61
N GLY A 134 -6.29 9.31 10.43
CA GLY A 134 -6.72 9.90 9.16
C GLY A 134 -5.82 9.55 7.98
N SER A 135 -6.03 10.24 6.86
CA SER A 135 -5.29 10.05 5.60
C SER A 135 -3.81 10.41 5.68
N HIS A 136 -3.36 11.04 6.76
CA HIS A 136 -1.94 11.24 7.03
C HIS A 136 -1.24 9.97 7.53
N GLN A 137 -1.99 8.95 7.93
CA GLN A 137 -1.51 7.70 8.49
C GLN A 137 -1.94 6.48 7.67
N LEU A 138 -2.94 6.63 6.81
CA LEU A 138 -3.56 5.54 6.06
C LEU A 138 -3.91 6.00 4.65
N HIS A 139 -3.40 5.29 3.66
CA HIS A 139 -3.74 5.46 2.26
C HIS A 139 -3.93 4.11 1.58
N TYR A 140 -4.95 3.97 0.75
CA TYR A 140 -5.16 2.81 -0.11
C TYR A 140 -5.05 3.20 -1.58
N ASP A 141 -4.16 2.54 -2.30
CA ASP A 141 -4.03 2.74 -3.74
C ASP A 141 -5.36 2.46 -4.46
N GLY A 142 -5.78 3.40 -5.28
CA GLY A 142 -7.02 3.31 -6.05
C GLY A 142 -8.31 3.47 -5.25
N GLN A 143 -8.28 4.01 -4.03
CA GLN A 143 -9.46 4.21 -3.17
C GLN A 143 -10.44 5.26 -3.68
N MET A 144 -10.02 6.17 -4.56
CA MET A 144 -10.88 7.17 -5.19
C MET A 144 -11.63 8.05 -4.17
N MET A 145 -10.90 8.69 -3.27
CA MET A 145 -11.46 9.59 -2.24
C MET A 145 -12.57 8.94 -1.40
N GLY A 146 -12.31 7.75 -0.86
CA GLY A 146 -13.23 7.04 0.03
C GLY A 146 -14.44 6.38 -0.65
N MET A 147 -14.53 6.37 -1.98
CA MET A 147 -15.64 5.71 -2.68
C MET A 147 -15.56 4.19 -2.57
N LYS A 148 -14.36 3.63 -2.56
CA LYS A 148 -14.16 2.21 -2.30
C LYS A 148 -13.91 1.99 -0.82
N VAL A 149 -14.59 1.01 -0.26
CA VAL A 149 -14.53 0.69 1.18
C VAL A 149 -13.52 -0.44 1.39
N PRO A 150 -12.41 -0.20 2.11
CA PRO A 150 -11.49 -1.27 2.48
C PRO A 150 -12.13 -2.15 3.56
N PRO A 151 -11.63 -3.40 3.75
CA PRO A 151 -12.08 -4.23 4.85
C PRO A 151 -11.81 -3.54 6.19
N VAL A 152 -12.88 -3.27 6.92
CA VAL A 152 -12.85 -2.61 8.22
C VAL A 152 -13.86 -3.21 9.17
N CYS A 153 -13.48 -3.40 10.42
CA CYS A 153 -14.35 -3.90 11.47
C CYS A 153 -14.15 -3.13 12.78
N ILE A 154 -15.09 -3.28 13.70
CA ILE A 154 -14.94 -2.82 15.08
C ILE A 154 -14.18 -3.91 15.84
N LEU A 155 -12.93 -3.61 16.28
CA LEU A 155 -12.07 -4.55 16.99
C LEU A 155 -12.49 -4.73 18.45
N GLN A 156 -12.89 -3.64 19.11
CA GLN A 156 -13.27 -3.66 20.52
C GLN A 156 -14.56 -2.88 20.69
N ARG A 157 -15.57 -3.56 21.21
CA ARG A 157 -16.77 -2.92 21.73
C ARG A 157 -16.62 -2.75 23.23
N ARG A 158 -17.06 -1.61 23.77
CA ARG A 158 -17.29 -1.50 25.20
C ARG A 158 -18.35 -2.52 25.59
N LYS A 159 -18.26 -3.06 26.85
CA LYS A 159 -19.28 -3.96 27.39
C LYS A 159 -20.65 -3.36 27.13
N GLU A 160 -21.51 -4.15 26.47
CA GLU A 160 -22.87 -3.78 26.18
C GLU A 160 -23.55 -3.31 27.46
N THR A 161 -23.86 -2.03 27.56
CA THR A 161 -24.97 -1.60 28.38
C THR A 161 -26.23 -2.03 27.63
N ASP A 162 -27.08 -2.84 28.25
CA ASP A 162 -28.27 -3.52 27.73
C ASP A 162 -29.34 -2.65 27.07
N ASN A 163 -28.96 -1.78 26.12
CA ASN A 163 -29.88 -1.13 25.24
C ASN A 163 -29.82 -1.80 23.87
N MET A 164 -30.41 -2.99 23.77
CA MET A 164 -30.74 -3.65 22.50
C MET A 164 -31.82 -2.85 21.75
N GLY A 165 -31.49 -1.64 21.31
CA GLY A 165 -32.19 -0.96 20.22
C GLY A 165 -31.80 -1.64 18.92
N LYS A 166 -32.77 -1.81 18.04
CA LYS A 166 -32.74 -2.47 16.72
C LYS A 166 -31.33 -2.55 16.10
N ASN A 167 -30.83 -3.76 15.90
CA ASN A 167 -29.55 -4.11 15.26
C ASN A 167 -29.53 -3.78 13.75
N GLU A 168 -29.90 -2.59 13.35
CA GLU A 168 -29.88 -2.16 11.97
C GLU A 168 -28.48 -1.62 11.61
N PHE A 169 -27.97 -2.04 10.46
CA PHE A 169 -26.78 -1.46 9.90
C PHE A 169 -27.03 0.00 9.49
N GLN A 170 -26.14 0.88 9.88
CA GLN A 170 -26.15 2.27 9.51
C GLN A 170 -24.89 2.59 8.72
N GLU A 171 -25.04 3.31 7.62
CA GLU A 171 -23.90 3.76 6.81
C GLU A 171 -23.24 4.97 7.44
N TRP A 172 -21.91 4.92 7.55
CA TRP A 172 -21.07 5.96 8.12
C TRP A 172 -19.99 6.41 7.14
N ALA A 173 -19.79 7.72 7.03
CA ALA A 173 -18.59 8.29 6.45
C ALA A 173 -17.51 8.36 7.53
N ILE A 174 -16.37 7.71 7.30
CA ILE A 174 -15.24 7.71 8.23
C ILE A 174 -14.28 8.82 7.83
N CYS A 175 -14.18 9.84 8.68
CA CYS A 175 -13.31 10.99 8.50
C CYS A 175 -12.17 10.96 9.50
N GLY A 176 -11.00 11.40 9.06
CA GLY A 176 -9.86 11.56 9.96
C GLY A 176 -9.91 12.87 10.75
N SER A 177 -8.81 13.16 11.42
CA SER A 177 -8.65 14.29 12.34
C SER A 177 -7.98 15.52 11.72
N LEU A 178 -7.72 15.50 10.40
CA LEU A 178 -7.12 16.64 9.70
C LEU A 178 -8.15 17.70 9.35
N CYS A 179 -7.76 18.97 9.35
CA CYS A 179 -8.56 20.10 8.93
C CYS A 179 -8.59 20.21 7.39
N THR A 180 -9.08 19.16 6.72
CA THR A 180 -9.25 19.13 5.26
C THR A 180 -10.41 18.21 4.88
N HIS A 181 -11.18 18.58 3.85
CA HIS A 181 -12.25 17.76 3.30
C HIS A 181 -11.73 16.48 2.60
N ASN A 182 -10.42 16.44 2.29
CA ASN A 182 -9.78 15.26 1.71
C ASN A 182 -9.48 14.18 2.75
N ASP A 183 -9.62 14.48 4.05
CA ASP A 183 -9.40 13.49 5.11
C ASP A 183 -10.64 12.61 5.31
N LEU A 184 -11.03 11.95 4.23
CA LEU A 184 -12.15 11.05 4.13
C LEU A 184 -11.65 9.65 3.80
N ILE A 185 -11.59 8.80 4.82
CA ILE A 185 -11.08 7.42 4.68
C ILE A 185 -12.08 6.56 3.92
N SER A 186 -13.38 6.66 4.22
CA SER A 186 -14.41 5.92 3.50
C SER A 186 -15.76 6.62 3.61
N ARG A 187 -16.57 6.54 2.54
CA ARG A 187 -17.85 7.28 2.46
C ARG A 187 -19.04 6.52 3.02
N ARG A 188 -19.05 5.20 2.94
CA ARG A 188 -20.22 4.36 3.27
C ARG A 188 -19.79 3.05 3.87
N VAL A 189 -19.49 3.07 5.17
CA VAL A 189 -19.16 1.85 5.91
C VAL A 189 -20.38 1.45 6.73
N PRO A 190 -20.92 0.23 6.53
CA PRO A 190 -22.04 -0.24 7.33
C PRO A 190 -21.53 -0.72 8.70
N PHE A 191 -21.97 -0.07 9.75
CA PHE A 191 -21.75 -0.52 11.13
C PHE A 191 -23.06 -0.67 11.89
N GLN A 192 -23.09 -1.66 12.77
CA GLN A 192 -24.14 -1.78 13.80
C GLN A 192 -23.67 -1.10 15.09
N ASN A 193 -24.48 -0.16 15.60
CA ASN A 193 -24.23 0.46 16.91
C ASN A 193 -22.83 1.05 17.09
N LEU A 194 -22.30 1.77 16.09
CA LEU A 194 -21.02 2.47 16.20
C LEU A 194 -21.09 3.52 17.30
N GLN A 195 -20.09 3.55 18.20
CA GLN A 195 -20.05 4.44 19.36
C GLN A 195 -18.72 5.18 19.45
N ILE A 196 -18.74 6.33 20.12
CA ILE A 196 -17.51 7.04 20.49
C ILE A 196 -16.69 6.14 21.44
N GLY A 197 -15.39 5.99 21.11
CA GLY A 197 -14.48 5.11 21.83
C GLY A 197 -14.29 3.73 21.21
N ASP A 198 -15.09 3.36 20.20
CA ASP A 198 -14.85 2.13 19.43
C ASP A 198 -13.51 2.21 18.69
N ILE A 199 -12.84 1.08 18.59
CA ILE A 199 -11.60 0.93 17.83
C ILE A 199 -11.95 0.30 16.48
N LEU A 200 -11.72 1.06 15.41
CA LEU A 200 -11.82 0.56 14.04
C LEU A 200 -10.50 -0.09 13.64
N CYS A 201 -10.59 -1.25 13.01
CA CYS A 201 -9.47 -2.00 12.47
C CYS A 201 -9.60 -2.08 10.96
N PHE A 202 -8.72 -1.39 10.25
CA PHE A 202 -8.59 -1.43 8.81
C PHE A 202 -7.55 -2.47 8.42
N ALA A 203 -7.89 -3.38 7.51
CA ALA A 203 -6.98 -4.43 7.02
C ALA A 203 -6.23 -4.01 5.75
N TYR A 204 -5.31 -4.86 5.29
CA TYR A 204 -4.54 -4.67 4.05
C TYR A 204 -3.68 -3.41 4.02
N ILE A 205 -3.04 -3.05 5.12
CA ILE A 205 -2.16 -1.86 5.18
C ILE A 205 -0.67 -2.19 5.26
N GLY A 206 -0.28 -3.46 5.14
CA GLY A 206 1.11 -3.90 5.34
C GLY A 206 2.11 -3.47 4.26
N ALA A 207 1.61 -3.01 3.09
CA ALA A 207 2.44 -2.39 2.08
C ALA A 207 2.49 -0.87 2.27
N TYR A 208 2.66 -0.11 1.26
CA TYR A 208 2.89 1.34 1.21
C TYR A 208 1.83 2.23 1.89
N SER A 209 0.72 1.69 2.35
CA SER A 209 -0.41 2.44 2.92
C SER A 209 -0.03 3.42 4.04
N VAL A 210 1.03 3.13 4.80
CA VAL A 210 1.53 4.01 5.87
C VAL A 210 2.45 5.12 5.34
N THR A 211 3.11 4.90 4.21
CA THR A 211 4.11 5.81 3.65
C THR A 211 3.58 6.67 2.50
N GLU A 212 2.50 6.27 1.85
CA GLU A 212 1.83 7.01 0.78
C GLU A 212 0.82 8.04 1.30
N GLY A 213 0.60 8.12 2.61
CA GLY A 213 -0.28 9.10 3.25
C GLY A 213 0.32 10.51 3.29
N MET A 214 -0.50 11.50 3.64
CA MET A 214 -0.08 12.90 3.81
C MET A 214 0.70 13.11 5.12
N THR A 215 1.77 12.35 5.35
CA THR A 215 2.44 12.18 6.65
C THR A 215 2.95 13.47 7.29
N THR A 216 3.31 14.48 6.50
CA THR A 216 3.81 15.76 7.01
C THR A 216 2.75 16.85 7.10
N PHE A 217 1.51 16.58 6.64
CA PHE A 217 0.46 17.59 6.62
C PHE A 217 -0.02 17.92 8.04
N LEU A 218 -0.04 19.22 8.37
CA LEU A 218 -0.43 19.77 9.68
C LEU A 218 0.40 19.23 10.85
N THR A 219 1.63 18.78 10.61
CA THR A 219 2.57 18.30 11.65
C THR A 219 1.97 17.23 12.58
N ARG A 220 1.11 16.37 12.05
CA ARG A 220 0.52 15.26 12.81
C ARG A 220 1.53 14.14 12.95
N ASP A 221 1.55 13.52 14.11
CA ASP A 221 2.52 12.46 14.39
C ASP A 221 2.26 11.20 13.58
N ILE A 222 3.36 10.51 13.26
CA ILE A 222 3.32 9.20 12.64
C ILE A 222 3.05 8.15 13.73
N PRO A 223 2.09 7.22 13.56
CA PRO A 223 1.74 6.25 14.58
C PRO A 223 2.87 5.25 14.84
N PRO A 224 2.87 4.60 16.00
CA PRO A 224 3.78 3.50 16.27
C PRO A 224 3.50 2.32 15.34
N VAL A 225 4.55 1.53 15.06
CA VAL A 225 4.44 0.25 14.35
C VAL A 225 4.72 -0.87 15.34
N VAL A 226 3.79 -1.80 15.42
CA VAL A 226 3.86 -2.96 16.31
C VAL A 226 3.83 -4.23 15.49
N LEU A 227 4.82 -5.09 15.67
CA LEU A 227 4.82 -6.43 15.12
C LEU A 227 4.13 -7.38 16.09
N TYR A 228 3.21 -8.19 15.58
CA TYR A 228 2.58 -9.27 16.32
C TYR A 228 3.05 -10.63 15.80
N SER A 229 3.43 -11.50 16.71
CA SER A 229 3.72 -12.90 16.41
C SER A 229 3.17 -13.79 17.53
N GLN A 230 2.63 -14.94 17.17
CA GLN A 230 2.16 -15.92 18.16
C GLN A 230 3.30 -16.38 19.10
N LYS A 231 4.56 -16.37 18.63
CA LYS A 231 5.72 -16.80 19.42
C LYS A 231 6.22 -15.73 20.39
N THR A 232 6.23 -14.48 19.97
CA THR A 232 6.88 -13.38 20.72
C THR A 232 5.89 -12.35 21.27
N GLY A 233 4.60 -12.47 20.94
CA GLY A 233 3.60 -11.47 21.28
C GLY A 233 3.78 -10.17 20.52
N LEU A 234 3.55 -9.05 21.17
CA LEU A 234 3.64 -7.69 20.61
C LEU A 234 5.05 -7.12 20.78
N ILE A 235 5.66 -6.66 19.70
CA ILE A 235 6.97 -6.00 19.69
C ILE A 235 6.82 -4.62 19.04
N CYS A 236 7.18 -3.56 19.77
CA CYS A 236 7.20 -2.21 19.21
C CYS A 236 8.42 -2.06 18.28
N MET A 237 8.17 -2.04 16.96
CA MET A 237 9.20 -1.89 15.93
C MET A 237 9.59 -0.42 15.73
N ARG A 238 8.62 0.48 15.82
CA ARG A 238 8.82 1.93 15.72
C ARG A 238 7.90 2.63 16.73
N LYS A 239 8.46 3.51 17.53
CA LYS A 239 7.68 4.38 18.42
C LYS A 239 6.92 5.43 17.61
N ARG A 240 5.95 6.10 18.23
CA ARG A 240 5.31 7.31 17.70
C ARG A 240 6.42 8.33 17.35
N MET A 241 6.30 8.94 16.18
CA MET A 241 7.29 9.90 15.67
C MET A 241 6.64 11.27 15.49
N GLU A 242 7.26 12.28 16.05
CA GLU A 242 6.86 13.67 15.84
C GLU A 242 7.32 14.14 14.46
N THR A 243 6.44 14.80 13.70
CA THR A 243 6.77 15.33 12.37
C THR A 243 7.09 16.82 12.39
N VAL A 244 6.99 17.47 13.54
CA VAL A 244 7.28 18.92 13.69
C VAL A 244 8.67 19.28 13.20
N MET A 245 9.66 18.42 13.43
CA MET A 245 11.04 18.60 12.97
C MET A 245 11.20 18.58 11.45
N LEU A 246 10.27 17.94 10.73
CA LEU A 246 10.30 17.87 9.25
C LEU A 246 9.76 19.16 8.62
N ASN A 247 8.87 19.87 9.31
CA ASN A 247 8.24 21.09 8.84
C ASN A 247 8.79 22.36 9.52
N GLY A 248 9.55 22.19 10.62
CA GLY A 248 10.17 23.27 11.37
C GLY A 248 11.53 23.65 10.78
N GLY A 249 11.84 24.94 10.78
CA GLY A 249 13.19 25.40 10.48
C GLY A 249 14.19 25.00 11.59
N CYS A 250 15.37 24.57 11.22
CA CYS A 250 16.47 24.42 12.17
C CYS A 250 17.01 25.82 12.54
N MET A 251 16.68 26.32 13.73
CA MET A 251 17.33 27.52 14.28
C MET A 251 18.72 27.11 14.78
N THR A 252 19.74 27.36 13.98
CA THR A 252 21.10 27.32 14.50
C THR A 252 21.36 28.60 15.36
N GLU A 253 22.22 28.53 16.35
CA GLU A 253 22.60 29.66 17.21
C GLU A 253 23.12 30.90 16.42
N ARG A 254 23.28 30.84 15.11
CA ARG A 254 23.78 31.90 14.23
C ARG A 254 22.73 32.52 13.30
N GLY A 255 21.44 32.35 13.58
CA GLY A 255 20.39 33.01 12.77
C GLY A 255 20.19 32.40 11.38
N ILE A 256 19.10 32.81 10.75
CA ILE A 256 18.65 32.38 9.42
C ILE A 256 19.81 32.38 8.41
N TYR A 257 20.07 31.25 7.77
CA TYR A 257 20.95 31.20 6.58
C TYR A 257 20.47 32.25 5.58
N ARG A 258 21.25 33.31 5.41
CA ARG A 258 21.18 34.15 4.21
C ARG A 258 22.17 33.53 3.21
N GLU A 259 21.66 33.02 2.13
CA GLU A 259 22.47 32.81 0.93
C GLU A 259 23.01 34.12 0.41
#